data_5c7a407f0c58c7d60af20d69816ecbff
#
_entry.id   5c7a407f0c58c7d60af20d69816ecbff
#
_cell.length_a   1.000
_cell.length_b   1.000
_cell.length_c   1.000
_cell.angle_alpha   90.00
_cell.angle_beta   90.00
_cell.angle_gamma   90.00
#
_symmetry.space_group_name_H-M   'P 1'
#
loop_
_entity.id
_entity.type
_entity.pdbx_description
1 polymer ?
#
loop_
_entity_poly.entity_id
_entity_poly.type
_entity_poly.pdbx_seq_one_letter_code
_entity_poly.pdbx_strand_id
1 'polypeptide(L)'
;MEFIVQILNFFLTFPNYLLHNVLIVQSRKGLFHLFDTFAYHLISIISNHLIKKKKEKKTKRGAGFVFLGKCVYLCGALFDKCGIIRKRFAMQVKIEESWRQQLQPQFDSAYFEILTNFVRRAYQTTTCYPPGRFIFEAFNRTPFDKVKVVILGQDPYHEPGQAHGLCFSVQPGIALPPSLLNIYKELVNEFGQPPMVMPGADPRSVGRATALPNSGDLSAWADQGVLLLNTSLTVQRGMANSHSGKGWETFTDAAIKALANNRSNIVFLLWGRNARNKKVFIDGRKHCVLECAHPSPLSAYNGFFGCNHFALCNNYLQQHGMTPIQWL
;
A
#
# COMPACT_ATOMS: atom_id res chain seq x y z
N MET A 1 14.62 -45.68 -11.12
CA MET A 1 14.28 -44.81 -12.27
C MET A 1 12.97 -45.22 -12.93
N GLU A 2 12.70 -46.51 -13.13
CA GLU A 2 11.45 -47.05 -13.71
C GLU A 2 10.17 -46.66 -12.93
N PHE A 3 10.24 -46.68 -11.60
CA PHE A 3 9.08 -46.33 -10.76
C PHE A 3 8.64 -44.87 -10.91
N ILE A 4 9.59 -43.93 -11.05
CA ILE A 4 9.31 -42.50 -11.27
C ILE A 4 8.75 -42.29 -12.67
N VAL A 5 9.27 -43.02 -13.67
CA VAL A 5 8.75 -42.98 -15.05
C VAL A 5 7.33 -43.56 -15.13
N GLN A 6 7.03 -44.62 -14.37
CA GLN A 6 5.68 -45.17 -14.29
C GLN A 6 4.70 -44.20 -13.63
N ILE A 7 5.07 -43.51 -12.56
CA ILE A 7 4.23 -42.48 -11.92
C ILE A 7 3.99 -41.30 -12.87
N LEU A 8 5.02 -40.81 -13.56
CA LEU A 8 4.90 -39.74 -14.55
C LEU A 8 4.03 -40.14 -15.75
N ASN A 9 4.16 -41.39 -16.24
CA ASN A 9 3.32 -41.91 -17.31
C ASN A 9 1.87 -42.09 -16.86
N PHE A 10 1.62 -42.51 -15.63
CA PHE A 10 0.27 -42.61 -15.07
C PHE A 10 -0.42 -41.21 -15.04
N PHE A 11 0.27 -40.16 -14.63
CA PHE A 11 -0.27 -38.78 -14.62
C PHE A 11 -0.46 -38.21 -16.03
N LEU A 12 0.35 -38.60 -17.00
CA LEU A 12 0.26 -38.13 -18.39
C LEU A 12 -0.83 -38.85 -19.19
N THR A 13 -1.14 -40.13 -18.83
CA THR A 13 -2.11 -40.95 -19.56
C THR A 13 -3.57 -40.74 -19.10
N PHE A 14 -3.79 -40.21 -17.88
CA PHE A 14 -5.14 -40.00 -17.33
C PHE A 14 -5.39 -38.58 -16.82
N PRO A 15 -5.22 -37.51 -17.66
CA PRO A 15 -5.47 -36.16 -17.22
C PRO A 15 -6.95 -35.92 -16.86
N ASN A 16 -7.89 -36.61 -17.50
CA ASN A 16 -9.33 -36.46 -17.25
C ASN A 16 -9.80 -37.15 -15.96
N TYR A 17 -9.12 -38.20 -15.50
CA TYR A 17 -9.46 -38.90 -14.25
C TYR A 17 -9.15 -38.02 -13.02
N LEU A 18 -8.08 -37.23 -13.07
CA LEU A 18 -7.75 -36.25 -12.04
C LEU A 18 -8.74 -35.07 -12.02
N LEU A 19 -9.12 -34.56 -13.19
CA LEU A 19 -10.09 -33.45 -13.30
C LEU A 19 -11.48 -33.87 -12.79
N HIS A 20 -11.93 -35.11 -13.06
CA HIS A 20 -13.26 -35.55 -12.66
C HIS A 20 -13.36 -35.78 -11.15
N ASN A 21 -12.32 -36.35 -10.54
CA ASN A 21 -12.29 -36.59 -9.09
C ASN A 21 -12.00 -35.34 -8.26
N VAL A 22 -11.27 -34.34 -8.79
CA VAL A 22 -11.05 -33.03 -8.14
C VAL A 22 -12.34 -32.20 -8.12
N LEU A 23 -13.20 -32.31 -9.13
CA LEU A 23 -14.50 -31.62 -9.17
C LEU A 23 -15.53 -32.19 -8.16
N ILE A 24 -15.44 -33.46 -7.82
CA ILE A 24 -16.35 -34.11 -6.85
C ILE A 24 -15.96 -33.77 -5.40
N VAL A 25 -14.71 -33.37 -5.14
CA VAL A 25 -14.18 -33.11 -3.78
C VAL A 25 -14.27 -31.63 -3.37
N GLN A 26 -14.92 -30.79 -4.16
CA GLN A 26 -15.07 -29.34 -3.87
C GLN A 26 -15.88 -29.01 -2.59
N SER A 27 -16.41 -30.02 -1.87
CA SER A 27 -17.25 -29.81 -0.68
C SER A 27 -16.58 -30.03 0.69
N ARG A 28 -15.26 -30.35 0.76
CA ARG A 28 -14.62 -30.59 2.07
C ARG A 28 -13.26 -29.86 2.20
N LYS A 29 -13.23 -28.85 3.08
CA LYS A 29 -12.08 -27.98 3.40
C LYS A 29 -10.79 -28.70 3.89
N GLY A 30 -10.80 -30.02 4.08
CA GLY A 30 -9.67 -30.78 4.63
C GLY A 30 -8.67 -31.34 3.61
N LEU A 31 -9.03 -31.43 2.33
CA LEU A 31 -8.21 -32.15 1.34
C LEU A 31 -7.09 -31.30 0.70
N PHE A 32 -7.23 -29.98 0.73
CA PHE A 32 -6.19 -29.06 0.20
C PHE A 32 -4.89 -29.11 1.01
N HIS A 33 -4.97 -29.27 2.32
CA HIS A 33 -3.78 -29.41 3.17
C HIS A 33 -3.01 -30.71 2.92
N LEU A 34 -3.68 -31.76 2.48
CA LEU A 34 -3.04 -33.05 2.13
C LEU A 34 -2.27 -32.97 0.80
N PHE A 35 -2.79 -32.24 -0.20
CA PHE A 35 -2.12 -32.11 -1.50
C PHE A 35 -0.86 -31.23 -1.43
N ASP A 36 -0.88 -30.12 -0.70
CA ASP A 36 0.29 -29.28 -0.48
C ASP A 36 1.37 -30.04 0.32
N THR A 37 0.98 -30.80 1.34
CA THR A 37 1.90 -31.62 2.13
C THR A 37 2.48 -32.77 1.30
N PHE A 38 1.69 -33.38 0.42
CA PHE A 38 2.14 -34.46 -0.45
C PHE A 38 3.08 -33.96 -1.55
N ALA A 39 2.78 -32.83 -2.17
CA ALA A 39 3.68 -32.20 -3.15
C ALA A 39 5.01 -31.77 -2.51
N TYR A 40 4.97 -31.21 -1.30
CA TYR A 40 6.18 -30.83 -0.55
C TYR A 40 7.01 -32.05 -0.15
N HIS A 41 6.37 -33.14 0.30
CA HIS A 41 7.08 -34.41 0.60
C HIS A 41 7.67 -35.06 -0.64
N LEU A 42 6.96 -35.05 -1.77
CA LEU A 42 7.46 -35.61 -3.03
C LEU A 42 8.70 -34.84 -3.53
N ILE A 43 8.67 -33.51 -3.48
CA ILE A 43 9.81 -32.65 -3.84
C ILE A 43 10.99 -32.87 -2.88
N SER A 44 10.73 -33.01 -1.59
CA SER A 44 11.74 -33.31 -0.57
C SER A 44 12.40 -34.68 -0.77
N ILE A 45 11.61 -35.71 -1.10
CA ILE A 45 12.10 -37.06 -1.39
C ILE A 45 12.96 -37.08 -2.65
N ILE A 46 12.51 -36.40 -3.72
CA ILE A 46 13.27 -36.29 -4.97
C ILE A 46 14.58 -35.53 -4.76
N SER A 47 14.55 -34.42 -4.02
CA SER A 47 15.75 -33.64 -3.69
C SER A 47 16.72 -34.44 -2.86
N ASN A 48 16.28 -35.16 -1.82
CA ASN A 48 17.15 -35.98 -0.95
C ASN A 48 17.72 -37.18 -1.71
N HIS A 49 16.97 -37.80 -2.61
CA HIS A 49 17.47 -38.91 -3.43
C HIS A 49 18.54 -38.44 -4.45
N LEU A 50 18.34 -37.25 -5.03
CA LEU A 50 19.34 -36.66 -5.94
C LEU A 50 20.60 -36.23 -5.21
N ILE A 51 20.50 -35.71 -3.98
CA ILE A 51 21.64 -35.36 -3.12
C ILE A 51 22.43 -36.61 -2.71
N LYS A 52 21.72 -37.71 -2.37
CA LYS A 52 22.34 -38.99 -1.99
C LYS A 52 23.09 -39.62 -3.16
N LYS A 53 22.51 -39.59 -4.39
CA LYS A 53 23.21 -40.06 -5.61
C LYS A 53 24.40 -39.18 -6.02
N LYS A 54 24.41 -37.89 -5.65
CA LYS A 54 25.55 -37.00 -5.90
C LYS A 54 26.75 -37.32 -5.00
N LYS A 55 26.54 -37.90 -3.81
CA LYS A 55 27.60 -38.36 -2.92
C LYS A 55 28.23 -39.71 -3.37
N GLU A 56 27.47 -40.53 -4.09
CA GLU A 56 27.92 -41.86 -4.53
C GLU A 56 28.64 -41.87 -5.89
N LYS A 57 28.50 -40.83 -6.71
CA LYS A 57 29.16 -40.76 -8.04
C LYS A 57 30.01 -39.53 -8.23
N LYS A 58 31.25 -39.59 -7.76
CA LYS A 58 32.33 -38.66 -8.06
C LYS A 58 32.99 -38.98 -9.43
N THR A 59 32.20 -39.29 -10.49
CA THR A 59 32.75 -39.43 -11.86
C THR A 59 31.62 -39.30 -12.90
N LYS A 60 31.78 -38.35 -13.77
CA LYS A 60 31.16 -37.97 -15.05
C LYS A 60 30.30 -36.70 -15.00
N ARG A 61 30.98 -35.61 -15.36
CA ARG A 61 30.39 -34.31 -15.68
C ARG A 61 29.63 -34.41 -17.02
N GLY A 62 28.41 -33.91 -17.07
CA GLY A 62 27.73 -33.58 -18.34
C GLY A 62 26.23 -33.87 -18.38
N ALA A 63 25.79 -35.08 -18.06
CA ALA A 63 24.39 -35.48 -18.27
C ALA A 63 23.40 -35.09 -17.16
N GLY A 64 23.90 -34.82 -15.96
CA GLY A 64 23.06 -34.48 -14.79
C GLY A 64 22.49 -33.05 -14.83
N PHE A 65 23.20 -32.12 -15.46
CA PHE A 65 22.80 -30.70 -15.49
C PHE A 65 21.65 -30.41 -16.46
N VAL A 66 21.64 -31.10 -17.60
CA VAL A 66 20.57 -30.96 -18.62
C VAL A 66 19.27 -31.56 -18.12
N PHE A 67 19.33 -32.65 -17.33
CA PHE A 67 18.11 -33.29 -16.76
C PHE A 67 17.52 -32.49 -15.64
N LEU A 68 18.33 -31.84 -14.79
CA LEU A 68 17.85 -30.92 -13.72
C LEU A 68 17.17 -29.68 -14.33
N GLY A 69 17.74 -29.10 -15.39
CA GLY A 69 17.16 -27.99 -16.11
C GLY A 69 15.80 -28.32 -16.73
N LYS A 70 15.65 -29.52 -17.32
CA LYS A 70 14.38 -29.99 -17.88
C LYS A 70 13.32 -30.29 -16.80
N CYS A 71 13.70 -30.86 -15.66
CA CYS A 71 12.77 -31.08 -14.55
C CYS A 71 12.32 -29.78 -13.90
N VAL A 72 13.20 -28.79 -13.73
CA VAL A 72 12.86 -27.47 -13.22
C VAL A 72 11.97 -26.73 -14.23
N TYR A 73 12.24 -26.87 -15.53
CA TYR A 73 11.42 -26.26 -16.58
C TYR A 73 10.01 -26.92 -16.68
N LEU A 74 9.92 -28.24 -16.56
CA LEU A 74 8.64 -28.97 -16.56
C LEU A 74 7.84 -28.70 -15.27
N CYS A 75 8.49 -28.60 -14.11
CA CYS A 75 7.83 -28.15 -12.88
C CYS A 75 7.37 -26.69 -13.01
N GLY A 76 8.19 -25.79 -13.56
CA GLY A 76 7.79 -24.42 -13.86
C GLY A 76 6.59 -24.31 -14.79
N ALA A 77 6.57 -25.08 -15.89
CA ALA A 77 5.47 -25.11 -16.85
C ALA A 77 4.19 -25.78 -16.29
N LEU A 78 4.30 -26.72 -15.36
CA LEU A 78 3.18 -27.28 -14.62
C LEU A 78 2.65 -26.30 -13.57
N PHE A 79 3.54 -25.55 -12.90
CA PHE A 79 3.15 -24.47 -12.00
C PHE A 79 2.49 -23.31 -12.75
N ASP A 80 2.91 -22.96 -13.96
CA ASP A 80 2.23 -21.96 -14.78
C ASP A 80 0.84 -22.41 -15.25
N LYS A 81 0.67 -23.69 -15.57
CA LYS A 81 -0.68 -24.25 -15.85
C LYS A 81 -1.57 -24.33 -14.60
N CYS A 82 -1.01 -24.57 -13.41
CA CYS A 82 -1.70 -24.42 -12.13
C CYS A 82 -1.95 -22.94 -11.77
N GLY A 83 -1.26 -22.00 -12.36
CA GLY A 83 -1.49 -20.55 -12.19
C GLY A 83 -2.91 -20.11 -12.56
N ILE A 84 -3.60 -20.86 -13.42
CA ILE A 84 -5.03 -20.65 -13.72
C ILE A 84 -5.90 -20.91 -12.47
N ILE A 85 -5.49 -21.82 -11.59
CA ILE A 85 -6.18 -22.10 -10.32
C ILE A 85 -5.81 -21.03 -9.28
N ARG A 86 -4.56 -20.52 -9.26
CA ARG A 86 -4.16 -19.39 -8.40
C ARG A 86 -4.92 -18.11 -8.73
N LYS A 87 -5.18 -17.80 -9.99
CA LYS A 87 -6.00 -16.64 -10.39
C LYS A 87 -7.44 -16.69 -9.87
N ARG A 88 -7.99 -17.87 -9.57
CA ARG A 88 -9.37 -18.02 -9.05
C ARG A 88 -9.50 -17.73 -7.56
N PHE A 89 -8.40 -17.72 -6.81
CA PHE A 89 -8.37 -17.42 -5.37
C PHE A 89 -7.54 -16.16 -5.05
N ALA A 90 -7.13 -15.39 -6.04
CA ALA A 90 -6.56 -14.07 -5.81
C ALA A 90 -7.57 -13.28 -4.98
N MET A 91 -7.18 -12.96 -3.76
CA MET A 91 -8.00 -12.17 -2.85
C MET A 91 -8.35 -10.86 -3.56
N GLN A 92 -9.65 -10.67 -3.87
CA GLN A 92 -10.07 -9.40 -4.46
C GLN A 92 -9.90 -8.31 -3.41
N VAL A 93 -8.80 -7.58 -3.50
CA VAL A 93 -8.61 -6.36 -2.73
C VAL A 93 -9.64 -5.35 -3.24
N LYS A 94 -10.49 -4.84 -2.33
CA LYS A 94 -11.42 -3.77 -2.66
C LYS A 94 -10.65 -2.46 -2.69
N ILE A 95 -10.25 -2.07 -3.88
CA ILE A 95 -9.58 -0.80 -4.19
C ILE A 95 -10.23 -0.23 -5.45
N GLU A 96 -10.23 1.09 -5.58
CA GLU A 96 -10.77 1.77 -6.75
C GLU A 96 -10.10 1.26 -8.05
N GLU A 97 -10.88 1.15 -9.14
CA GLU A 97 -10.51 0.38 -10.33
C GLU A 97 -9.30 0.95 -11.07
N SER A 98 -9.17 2.28 -11.18
CA SER A 98 -8.01 2.89 -11.84
C SER A 98 -6.69 2.59 -11.10
N TRP A 99 -6.73 2.52 -9.77
CA TRP A 99 -5.62 2.08 -8.95
C TRP A 99 -5.35 0.58 -9.06
N ARG A 100 -6.42 -0.23 -9.15
CA ARG A 100 -6.27 -1.67 -9.35
C ARG A 100 -5.46 -1.98 -10.59
N GLN A 101 -5.76 -1.31 -11.70
CA GLN A 101 -5.06 -1.49 -12.97
C GLN A 101 -3.56 -1.16 -12.85
N GLN A 102 -3.21 -0.10 -12.13
CA GLN A 102 -1.81 0.31 -11.93
C GLN A 102 -1.04 -0.62 -10.96
N LEU A 103 -1.73 -1.18 -9.97
CA LEU A 103 -1.13 -1.93 -8.89
C LEU A 103 -1.34 -3.45 -8.99
N GLN A 104 -1.95 -3.95 -10.06
CA GLN A 104 -2.18 -5.39 -10.26
C GLN A 104 -0.90 -6.23 -10.09
N PRO A 105 0.29 -5.84 -10.62
CA PRO A 105 1.52 -6.60 -10.40
C PRO A 105 1.92 -6.72 -8.91
N GLN A 106 1.51 -5.75 -8.08
CA GLN A 106 1.76 -5.81 -6.64
C GLN A 106 0.86 -6.83 -5.98
N PHE A 107 -0.44 -6.86 -6.34
CA PHE A 107 -1.41 -7.82 -5.81
C PHE A 107 -1.07 -9.28 -6.16
N ASP A 108 -0.43 -9.48 -7.31
CA ASP A 108 -0.01 -10.81 -7.80
C ASP A 108 1.35 -11.25 -7.22
N SER A 109 2.02 -10.41 -6.44
CA SER A 109 3.36 -10.66 -5.92
C SER A 109 3.36 -11.46 -4.62
N ALA A 110 4.41 -12.25 -4.40
CA ALA A 110 4.57 -13.06 -3.19
C ALA A 110 4.66 -12.23 -1.90
N TYR A 111 5.27 -11.02 -1.96
CA TYR A 111 5.32 -10.17 -0.77
C TYR A 111 3.94 -9.69 -0.35
N PHE A 112 3.03 -9.44 -1.29
CA PHE A 112 1.68 -8.97 -0.98
C PHE A 112 0.83 -10.07 -0.35
N GLU A 113 1.04 -11.33 -0.73
CA GLU A 113 0.44 -12.49 -0.06
C GLU A 113 0.93 -12.59 1.40
N ILE A 114 2.23 -12.41 1.64
CA ILE A 114 2.81 -12.40 2.99
C ILE A 114 2.24 -11.25 3.81
N LEU A 115 2.19 -10.05 3.24
CA LEU A 115 1.62 -8.85 3.86
C LEU A 115 0.15 -9.06 4.24
N THR A 116 -0.67 -9.57 3.33
CA THR A 116 -2.11 -9.78 3.60
C THR A 116 -2.36 -10.85 4.65
N ASN A 117 -1.55 -11.89 4.69
CA ASN A 117 -1.61 -12.92 5.73
C ASN A 117 -1.22 -12.33 7.10
N PHE A 118 -0.17 -11.50 7.15
CA PHE A 118 0.20 -10.77 8.35
C PHE A 118 -0.93 -9.85 8.83
N VAL A 119 -1.48 -9.00 7.96
CA VAL A 119 -2.56 -8.05 8.30
C VAL A 119 -3.79 -8.80 8.80
N ARG A 120 -4.22 -9.85 8.08
CA ARG A 120 -5.38 -10.66 8.50
C ARG A 120 -5.18 -11.23 9.90
N ARG A 121 -3.99 -11.79 10.17
CA ARG A 121 -3.66 -12.33 11.49
C ARG A 121 -3.67 -11.24 12.55
N ALA A 122 -3.06 -10.07 12.29
CA ALA A 122 -3.03 -8.95 13.22
C ALA A 122 -4.45 -8.50 13.62
N TYR A 123 -5.35 -8.35 12.64
CA TYR A 123 -6.76 -7.97 12.90
C TYR A 123 -7.57 -9.05 13.62
N GLN A 124 -7.15 -10.32 13.56
CA GLN A 124 -7.79 -11.42 14.31
C GLN A 124 -7.30 -11.53 15.74
N THR A 125 -6.05 -11.15 16.01
CA THR A 125 -5.39 -11.38 17.30
C THR A 125 -5.25 -10.11 18.15
N THR A 126 -5.30 -8.92 17.51
CA THR A 126 -5.13 -7.63 18.17
C THR A 126 -6.09 -6.59 17.61
N THR A 127 -6.28 -5.48 18.33
CA THR A 127 -6.99 -4.33 17.76
C THR A 127 -6.05 -3.56 16.85
N CYS A 128 -6.45 -3.40 15.57
CA CYS A 128 -5.69 -2.65 14.56
C CYS A 128 -6.51 -1.51 13.97
N TYR A 129 -5.82 -0.49 13.47
CA TYR A 129 -6.41 0.66 12.82
C TYR A 129 -5.80 0.90 11.43
N PRO A 130 -6.55 1.53 10.52
CA PRO A 130 -7.98 1.85 10.58
C PRO A 130 -8.84 0.59 10.56
N PRO A 131 -10.17 0.68 10.80
CA PRO A 131 -11.08 -0.45 10.52
C PRO A 131 -10.87 -1.01 9.12
N GLY A 132 -10.93 -2.33 8.94
CA GLY A 132 -10.50 -3.02 7.70
C GLY A 132 -11.08 -2.45 6.41
N ARG A 133 -12.33 -1.92 6.45
CA ARG A 133 -12.99 -1.27 5.31
C ARG A 133 -12.30 0.02 4.83
N PHE A 134 -11.50 0.65 5.68
CA PHE A 134 -10.82 1.92 5.41
C PHE A 134 -9.32 1.78 5.08
N ILE A 135 -8.77 0.55 5.02
CA ILE A 135 -7.33 0.36 4.74
C ILE A 135 -6.91 1.03 3.43
N PHE A 136 -7.77 0.97 2.40
CA PHE A 136 -7.51 1.55 1.07
C PHE A 136 -8.30 2.85 0.81
N GLU A 137 -8.77 3.54 1.85
CA GLU A 137 -9.64 4.72 1.71
C GLU A 137 -8.98 5.86 0.92
N ALA A 138 -7.69 6.11 1.10
CA ALA A 138 -6.95 7.10 0.32
C ALA A 138 -7.04 6.85 -1.19
N PHE A 139 -6.96 5.59 -1.60
CA PHE A 139 -7.08 5.20 -3.00
C PHE A 139 -8.53 5.23 -3.49
N ASN A 140 -9.48 4.84 -2.64
CA ASN A 140 -10.89 4.79 -3.00
C ASN A 140 -11.50 6.18 -3.19
N ARG A 141 -11.07 7.16 -2.38
CA ARG A 141 -11.53 8.54 -2.50
C ARG A 141 -10.84 9.32 -3.60
N THR A 142 -9.58 9.02 -3.87
CA THR A 142 -8.80 9.74 -4.87
C THR A 142 -8.39 8.80 -5.99
N PRO A 143 -9.22 8.60 -7.04
CA PRO A 143 -8.89 7.79 -8.21
C PRO A 143 -7.55 8.20 -8.84
N PHE A 144 -6.84 7.25 -9.44
CA PHE A 144 -5.48 7.44 -9.97
C PHE A 144 -5.39 8.61 -10.95
N ASP A 145 -6.36 8.74 -11.84
CA ASP A 145 -6.44 9.79 -12.85
C ASP A 145 -6.87 11.15 -12.29
N LYS A 146 -7.42 11.20 -11.07
CA LYS A 146 -7.84 12.43 -10.39
C LYS A 146 -6.80 13.00 -9.45
N VAL A 147 -5.72 12.27 -9.16
CA VAL A 147 -4.66 12.76 -8.26
C VAL A 147 -4.03 14.03 -8.83
N LYS A 148 -4.08 15.11 -8.06
CA LYS A 148 -3.41 16.40 -8.31
C LYS A 148 -2.30 16.65 -7.30
N VAL A 149 -2.49 16.24 -6.06
CA VAL A 149 -1.57 16.46 -4.95
C VAL A 149 -1.37 15.15 -4.21
N VAL A 150 -0.15 14.91 -3.72
CA VAL A 150 0.18 13.77 -2.86
C VAL A 150 0.73 14.30 -1.55
N ILE A 151 0.12 13.93 -0.43
CA ILE A 151 0.63 14.17 0.92
C ILE A 151 0.95 12.82 1.55
N LEU A 152 2.18 12.66 2.06
CA LEU A 152 2.62 11.41 2.65
C LEU A 152 2.67 11.49 4.17
N GLY A 153 1.90 10.61 4.82
CA GLY A 153 2.00 10.31 6.24
C GLY A 153 2.90 9.09 6.49
N GLN A 154 3.15 8.77 7.75
CA GLN A 154 3.96 7.62 8.14
C GLN A 154 3.10 6.38 8.33
N ASP A 155 2.28 6.36 9.37
CA ASP A 155 1.34 5.30 9.73
C ASP A 155 0.02 5.92 10.24
N PRO A 156 -1.07 5.15 10.31
CA PRO A 156 -2.34 5.65 10.84
C PRO A 156 -2.22 6.04 12.32
N TYR A 157 -3.08 6.93 12.78
CA TYR A 157 -3.27 7.16 14.20
C TYR A 157 -3.67 5.85 14.90
N HIS A 158 -3.09 5.59 16.07
CA HIS A 158 -3.22 4.31 16.77
C HIS A 158 -4.19 4.34 17.97
N GLU A 159 -4.89 5.46 18.19
CA GLU A 159 -5.90 5.56 19.22
C GLU A 159 -7.32 5.31 18.68
N PRO A 160 -8.27 4.88 19.56
CA PRO A 160 -9.63 4.58 19.15
C PRO A 160 -10.33 5.72 18.44
N GLY A 161 -11.03 5.42 17.34
CA GLY A 161 -11.87 6.36 16.62
C GLY A 161 -11.13 7.37 15.73
N GLN A 162 -9.81 7.45 15.78
CA GLN A 162 -9.04 8.44 15.01
C GLN A 162 -8.92 8.06 13.54
N ALA A 163 -8.22 6.96 13.23
CA ALA A 163 -7.85 6.61 11.87
C ALA A 163 -9.04 6.11 11.04
N HIS A 164 -9.16 6.66 9.83
CA HIS A 164 -10.14 6.25 8.82
C HIS A 164 -9.54 6.09 7.42
N GLY A 165 -8.24 5.87 7.32
CA GLY A 165 -7.54 5.52 6.08
C GLY A 165 -6.96 6.68 5.29
N LEU A 166 -7.11 7.93 5.76
CA LEU A 166 -6.51 9.13 5.19
C LEU A 166 -5.40 9.64 6.14
N CYS A 167 -4.20 9.90 5.63
CA CYS A 167 -3.11 10.40 6.48
C CYS A 167 -3.45 11.78 7.07
N PHE A 168 -2.99 12.02 8.32
CA PHE A 168 -3.26 13.21 9.13
C PHE A 168 -4.74 13.46 9.49
N SER A 169 -5.68 12.75 8.89
CA SER A 169 -7.11 12.93 9.06
C SER A 169 -7.66 12.12 10.24
N VAL A 170 -8.65 12.67 10.94
CA VAL A 170 -9.43 11.98 11.96
C VAL A 170 -10.91 12.09 11.67
N GLN A 171 -11.69 11.15 12.22
CA GLN A 171 -13.15 11.18 12.05
C GLN A 171 -13.79 12.42 12.69
N PRO A 172 -14.95 12.88 12.19
CA PRO A 172 -15.71 13.98 12.81
C PRO A 172 -15.95 13.72 14.31
N GLY A 173 -15.85 14.80 15.12
CA GLY A 173 -16.02 14.71 16.57
C GLY A 173 -14.81 14.24 17.36
N ILE A 174 -13.73 13.86 16.71
CA ILE A 174 -12.46 13.52 17.36
C ILE A 174 -11.61 14.79 17.53
N ALA A 175 -10.95 14.91 18.69
CA ALA A 175 -10.03 16.00 18.95
C ALA A 175 -8.89 16.03 17.93
N LEU A 176 -8.51 17.25 17.51
CA LEU A 176 -7.46 17.44 16.51
C LEU A 176 -6.11 16.95 17.03
N PRO A 177 -5.47 15.97 16.35
CA PRO A 177 -4.13 15.55 16.72
C PRO A 177 -3.11 16.69 16.54
N PRO A 178 -2.01 16.68 17.32
CA PRO A 178 -1.06 17.81 17.33
C PRO A 178 -0.46 18.13 15.95
N SER A 179 -0.21 17.13 15.12
CA SER A 179 0.30 17.37 13.74
C SER A 179 -0.73 18.03 12.86
N LEU A 180 -2.00 17.62 12.93
CA LEU A 180 -3.09 18.23 12.17
C LEU A 180 -3.36 19.65 12.64
N LEU A 181 -3.29 19.89 13.94
CA LEU A 181 -3.40 21.24 14.50
C LEU A 181 -2.32 22.16 13.92
N ASN A 182 -1.09 21.71 13.77
CA ASN A 182 -0.01 22.48 13.17
C ASN A 182 -0.22 22.68 11.66
N ILE A 183 -0.76 21.70 10.94
CA ILE A 183 -1.18 21.86 9.54
C ILE A 183 -2.21 22.97 9.41
N TYR A 184 -3.21 23.01 10.26
CA TYR A 184 -4.24 24.07 10.24
C TYR A 184 -3.68 25.44 10.63
N LYS A 185 -2.74 25.51 11.58
CA LYS A 185 -2.05 26.77 11.88
C LYS A 185 -1.30 27.32 10.67
N GLU A 186 -0.59 26.46 9.93
CA GLU A 186 0.11 26.90 8.72
C GLU A 186 -0.88 27.33 7.63
N LEU A 187 -1.98 26.64 7.43
CA LEU A 187 -3.04 27.05 6.51
C LEU A 187 -3.61 28.43 6.84
N VAL A 188 -3.91 28.68 8.11
CA VAL A 188 -4.38 29.99 8.56
C VAL A 188 -3.31 31.06 8.37
N ASN A 189 -2.02 30.71 8.56
CA ASN A 189 -0.90 31.60 8.32
C ASN A 189 -0.75 31.97 6.83
N GLU A 190 -0.89 31.00 5.92
CA GLU A 190 -0.75 31.19 4.48
C GLU A 190 -1.93 31.94 3.84
N PHE A 191 -3.14 31.62 4.21
CA PHE A 191 -4.34 32.16 3.54
C PHE A 191 -5.03 33.29 4.30
N GLY A 192 -4.66 33.52 5.56
CA GLY A 192 -5.19 34.55 6.42
C GLY A 192 -6.73 34.53 6.52
N GLN A 193 -7.32 34.18 7.64
CA GLN A 193 -8.76 34.42 7.82
C GLN A 193 -8.99 35.95 7.82
N PRO A 194 -9.89 36.49 6.97
CA PRO A 194 -10.33 37.84 7.16
C PRO A 194 -10.90 37.97 8.58
N PRO A 195 -10.65 39.11 9.27
CA PRO A 195 -11.17 39.30 10.62
C PRO A 195 -12.71 39.16 10.55
N MET A 196 -13.26 38.24 11.34
CA MET A 196 -14.71 38.12 11.46
C MET A 196 -15.19 39.33 12.23
N VAL A 197 -15.63 40.36 11.50
CA VAL A 197 -16.23 41.58 12.07
C VAL A 197 -17.64 41.17 12.52
N MET A 198 -17.80 40.87 13.80
CA MET A 198 -19.13 40.76 14.39
C MET A 198 -19.82 42.13 14.30
N PRO A 199 -21.07 42.21 13.79
CA PRO A 199 -21.83 43.46 13.78
C PRO A 199 -21.90 44.06 15.20
N GLY A 200 -21.35 45.28 15.42
CA GLY A 200 -21.30 45.93 16.73
C GLY A 200 -20.04 45.70 17.58
N ALA A 201 -19.04 44.99 17.09
CA ALA A 201 -17.76 44.86 17.80
C ALA A 201 -16.94 46.15 17.71
N ASP A 202 -16.30 46.53 18.84
CA ASP A 202 -15.33 47.65 18.87
C ASP A 202 -14.22 47.38 17.86
N PRO A 203 -13.92 48.26 16.90
CA PRO A 203 -12.81 48.08 15.94
C PRO A 203 -11.43 47.81 16.58
N ARG A 204 -11.28 48.15 17.85
CA ARG A 204 -10.06 47.90 18.63
C ARG A 204 -9.98 46.49 19.25
N SER A 205 -11.13 45.76 19.28
CA SER A 205 -11.22 44.38 19.75
C SER A 205 -11.13 43.35 18.63
N VAL A 206 -10.88 43.76 17.41
CA VAL A 206 -10.65 42.87 16.25
C VAL A 206 -9.29 42.19 16.39
N GLY A 207 -9.18 41.32 17.39
CA GLY A 207 -8.18 40.31 17.40
C GLY A 207 -8.41 39.42 16.16
N ARG A 208 -7.36 39.05 15.43
CA ARG A 208 -7.43 38.00 14.41
C ARG A 208 -8.13 36.80 15.03
N ALA A 209 -9.41 36.64 14.76
CA ALA A 209 -10.11 35.42 15.11
C ALA A 209 -9.55 34.30 14.23
N THR A 210 -8.49 33.68 14.70
CA THR A 210 -7.90 32.48 14.11
C THR A 210 -8.78 31.29 14.46
N ALA A 211 -9.99 31.25 13.92
CA ALA A 211 -10.83 30.08 14.05
C ALA A 211 -10.22 28.98 13.20
N LEU A 212 -9.48 28.09 13.85
CA LEU A 212 -9.03 26.86 13.22
C LEU A 212 -10.25 26.01 12.81
N PRO A 213 -10.17 25.24 11.72
CA PRO A 213 -11.24 24.30 11.38
C PRO A 213 -11.64 23.43 12.58
N ASN A 214 -12.95 23.32 12.84
CA ASN A 214 -13.46 22.54 13.97
C ASN A 214 -13.44 21.02 13.70
N SER A 215 -13.36 20.62 12.43
CA SER A 215 -13.31 19.21 12.02
C SER A 215 -11.89 18.79 11.64
N GLY A 216 -11.49 17.61 12.09
CA GLY A 216 -10.24 16.98 11.64
C GLY A 216 -10.39 16.06 10.45
N ASP A 217 -11.56 16.02 9.83
CA ASP A 217 -11.84 15.21 8.65
C ASP A 217 -11.38 15.92 7.37
N LEU A 218 -10.35 15.37 6.74
CA LEU A 218 -9.75 15.86 5.49
C LEU A 218 -10.36 15.18 4.24
N SER A 219 -11.49 14.52 4.35
CA SER A 219 -12.17 13.87 3.22
C SER A 219 -12.42 14.84 2.06
N ALA A 220 -12.79 16.10 2.36
CA ALA A 220 -12.99 17.12 1.35
C ALA A 220 -11.74 17.44 0.53
N TRP A 221 -10.54 17.28 1.08
CA TRP A 221 -9.30 17.39 0.32
C TRP A 221 -9.11 16.20 -0.63
N ALA A 222 -9.37 14.99 -0.13
CA ALA A 222 -9.28 13.78 -0.94
C ALA A 222 -10.21 13.82 -2.14
N ASP A 223 -11.45 14.27 -1.93
CA ASP A 223 -12.48 14.42 -2.98
C ASP A 223 -12.10 15.45 -4.05
N GLN A 224 -11.19 16.39 -3.75
CA GLN A 224 -10.63 17.36 -4.70
C GLN A 224 -9.39 16.86 -5.45
N GLY A 225 -8.90 15.68 -5.15
CA GLY A 225 -7.73 15.07 -5.81
C GLY A 225 -6.44 15.11 -4.97
N VAL A 226 -6.53 15.26 -3.64
CA VAL A 226 -5.39 15.14 -2.72
C VAL A 226 -5.29 13.70 -2.24
N LEU A 227 -4.30 12.97 -2.70
CA LEU A 227 -4.00 11.63 -2.19
C LEU A 227 -3.34 11.73 -0.81
N LEU A 228 -4.11 11.45 0.23
CA LEU A 228 -3.69 11.46 1.64
C LEU A 228 -3.19 10.06 2.04
N LEU A 229 -1.95 9.73 1.69
CA LEU A 229 -1.42 8.37 1.75
C LEU A 229 -0.43 8.19 2.91
N ASN A 230 -0.69 7.23 3.80
CA ASN A 230 0.31 6.74 4.75
C ASN A 230 1.27 5.75 4.06
N THR A 231 2.53 5.71 4.46
CA THR A 231 3.52 4.73 3.97
C THR A 231 3.25 3.33 4.52
N SER A 232 2.72 3.22 5.75
CA SER A 232 2.13 1.99 6.29
C SER A 232 0.61 2.17 6.42
N LEU A 233 -0.19 1.26 5.86
CA LEU A 233 -1.65 1.44 5.83
C LEU A 233 -2.37 0.91 7.06
N THR A 234 -1.66 0.22 7.96
CA THR A 234 -2.24 -0.34 9.18
C THR A 234 -1.29 -0.18 10.36
N VAL A 235 -1.85 -0.18 11.56
CA VAL A 235 -1.12 -0.06 12.82
C VAL A 235 -1.86 -0.80 13.93
N GLN A 236 -1.15 -1.34 14.92
CA GLN A 236 -1.74 -1.90 16.13
C GLN A 236 -2.09 -0.79 17.13
N ARG A 237 -3.21 -0.93 17.86
CA ARG A 237 -3.65 0.01 18.90
C ARG A 237 -2.53 0.31 19.89
N GLY A 238 -2.32 1.60 20.17
CA GLY A 238 -1.33 2.09 21.13
C GLY A 238 0.13 1.93 20.72
N MET A 239 0.43 1.37 19.53
CA MET A 239 1.79 1.03 19.13
C MET A 239 2.15 1.63 17.77
N ALA A 240 2.59 2.89 17.76
CA ALA A 240 3.07 3.55 16.56
C ALA A 240 4.15 2.69 15.85
N ASN A 241 4.15 2.70 14.52
CA ASN A 241 5.10 1.94 13.66
C ASN A 241 5.06 0.40 13.82
N SER A 242 4.11 -0.18 14.53
CA SER A 242 4.06 -1.63 14.79
C SER A 242 3.98 -2.49 13.53
N HIS A 243 3.47 -1.95 12.43
CA HIS A 243 3.38 -2.63 11.14
C HIS A 243 4.41 -2.15 10.10
N SER A 244 5.39 -1.35 10.53
CA SER A 244 6.52 -0.95 9.67
C SER A 244 7.38 -2.14 9.27
N GLY A 245 7.89 -2.14 8.02
CA GLY A 245 8.72 -3.23 7.49
C GLY A 245 7.97 -4.54 7.22
N LYS A 246 6.63 -4.54 7.24
CA LYS A 246 5.82 -5.73 6.95
C LYS A 246 5.41 -5.85 5.48
N GLY A 247 5.78 -4.86 4.65
CA GLY A 247 5.53 -4.86 3.20
C GLY A 247 4.62 -3.72 2.72
N TRP A 248 4.02 -2.94 3.63
CA TRP A 248 3.22 -1.77 3.24
C TRP A 248 4.04 -0.74 2.47
N GLU A 249 5.27 -0.47 2.92
CA GLU A 249 6.17 0.48 2.27
C GLU A 249 6.47 0.09 0.82
N THR A 250 6.63 -1.20 0.53
CA THR A 250 6.82 -1.71 -0.84
C THR A 250 5.60 -1.42 -1.69
N PHE A 251 4.41 -1.63 -1.16
CA PHE A 251 3.15 -1.38 -1.85
C PHE A 251 2.91 0.12 -2.11
N THR A 252 3.08 0.96 -1.10
CA THR A 252 2.88 2.41 -1.22
C THR A 252 3.96 3.08 -2.09
N ASP A 253 5.20 2.58 -2.06
CA ASP A 253 6.26 3.00 -2.97
C ASP A 253 5.93 2.67 -4.42
N ALA A 254 5.30 1.52 -4.69
CA ALA A 254 4.82 1.19 -6.03
C ALA A 254 3.70 2.15 -6.49
N ALA A 255 2.80 2.56 -5.60
CA ALA A 255 1.78 3.56 -5.91
C ALA A 255 2.38 4.94 -6.23
N ILE A 256 3.36 5.40 -5.45
CA ILE A 256 4.10 6.65 -5.72
C ILE A 256 4.81 6.57 -7.07
N LYS A 257 5.51 5.47 -7.36
CA LYS A 257 6.19 5.24 -8.65
C LYS A 257 5.21 5.21 -9.82
N ALA A 258 4.04 4.58 -9.66
CA ALA A 258 3.02 4.56 -10.70
C ALA A 258 2.55 5.97 -11.05
N LEU A 259 2.29 6.83 -10.05
CA LEU A 259 1.95 8.25 -10.27
C LEU A 259 3.11 8.99 -10.94
N ALA A 260 4.32 8.88 -10.41
CA ALA A 260 5.49 9.59 -10.93
C ALA A 260 5.84 9.22 -12.38
N ASN A 261 5.58 7.96 -12.78
CA ASN A 261 5.88 7.49 -14.12
C ASN A 261 4.76 7.79 -15.12
N ASN A 262 3.49 7.57 -14.73
CA ASN A 262 2.35 7.53 -15.64
C ASN A 262 1.52 8.82 -15.64
N ARG A 263 1.80 9.76 -14.74
CA ARG A 263 1.12 11.05 -14.65
C ARG A 263 2.12 12.19 -14.83
N SER A 264 1.61 13.43 -14.94
CA SER A 264 2.40 14.66 -15.02
C SER A 264 1.74 15.76 -14.18
N ASN A 265 2.53 16.77 -13.82
CA ASN A 265 2.08 17.97 -13.11
C ASN A 265 1.41 17.68 -11.76
N ILE A 266 1.84 16.62 -11.07
CA ILE A 266 1.41 16.34 -9.70
C ILE A 266 2.30 17.14 -8.72
N VAL A 267 1.70 17.63 -7.64
CA VAL A 267 2.42 18.27 -6.53
C VAL A 267 2.64 17.24 -5.43
N PHE A 268 3.88 16.99 -5.05
CA PHE A 268 4.24 16.11 -3.94
C PHE A 268 4.65 16.97 -2.74
N LEU A 269 3.87 16.93 -1.66
CA LEU A 269 4.16 17.58 -0.39
C LEU A 269 4.85 16.56 0.53
N LEU A 270 6.17 16.68 0.65
CA LEU A 270 7.02 15.71 1.35
C LEU A 270 7.48 16.28 2.70
N TRP A 271 6.74 16.00 3.75
CA TRP A 271 6.98 16.52 5.09
C TRP A 271 7.75 15.54 5.98
N GLY A 272 8.96 15.96 6.37
CA GLY A 272 9.85 15.17 7.23
C GLY A 272 10.68 14.14 6.48
N ARG A 273 11.64 13.52 7.18
CA ARG A 273 12.65 12.64 6.58
C ARG A 273 12.04 11.48 5.80
N ASN A 274 11.05 10.78 6.37
CA ASN A 274 10.48 9.58 5.76
C ASN A 274 9.78 9.90 4.43
N ALA A 275 9.02 10.99 4.36
CA ALA A 275 8.38 11.44 3.13
C ALA A 275 9.43 11.94 2.11
N ARG A 276 10.41 12.74 2.53
CA ARG A 276 11.49 13.26 1.66
C ARG A 276 12.31 12.15 1.01
N ASN A 277 12.51 11.02 1.68
CA ASN A 277 13.19 9.86 1.10
C ASN A 277 12.48 9.30 -0.15
N LYS A 278 11.19 9.60 -0.34
CA LYS A 278 10.43 9.16 -1.53
C LYS A 278 10.70 10.02 -2.77
N LYS A 279 11.38 11.16 -2.63
CA LYS A 279 11.80 12.02 -3.73
C LYS A 279 12.61 11.28 -4.80
N VAL A 280 13.35 10.24 -4.43
CA VAL A 280 14.13 9.42 -5.35
C VAL A 280 13.29 8.75 -6.45
N PHE A 281 11.99 8.65 -6.26
CA PHE A 281 11.04 8.08 -7.23
C PHE A 281 10.41 9.13 -8.16
N ILE A 282 10.64 10.43 -7.90
CA ILE A 282 9.87 11.53 -8.51
C ILE A 282 10.81 12.37 -9.38
N ASP A 283 10.49 12.48 -10.68
CA ASP A 283 11.21 13.39 -11.59
C ASP A 283 10.68 14.83 -11.39
N GLY A 284 11.51 15.71 -10.80
CA GLY A 284 11.18 17.10 -10.55
C GLY A 284 10.99 17.98 -11.80
N ARG A 285 11.38 17.48 -12.99
CA ARG A 285 11.06 18.15 -14.28
C ARG A 285 9.63 17.89 -14.73
N LYS A 286 9.02 16.82 -14.24
CA LYS A 286 7.68 16.33 -14.59
C LYS A 286 6.64 16.68 -13.51
N HIS A 287 7.08 16.89 -12.30
CA HIS A 287 6.27 17.10 -11.11
C HIS A 287 6.82 18.20 -10.22
N CYS A 288 5.96 18.82 -9.42
CA CYS A 288 6.37 19.75 -8.37
C CYS A 288 6.68 18.96 -7.09
N VAL A 289 7.85 19.18 -6.49
CA VAL A 289 8.24 18.55 -5.22
C VAL A 289 8.54 19.63 -4.20
N LEU A 290 7.72 19.71 -3.15
CA LEU A 290 7.88 20.65 -2.05
C LEU A 290 8.27 19.88 -0.78
N GLU A 291 9.40 20.26 -0.18
CA GLU A 291 10.01 19.55 0.95
C GLU A 291 10.16 20.47 2.16
N CYS A 292 9.70 20.03 3.33
CA CYS A 292 9.94 20.75 4.59
C CYS A 292 10.05 19.79 5.78
N ALA A 293 10.12 20.33 6.99
CA ALA A 293 10.05 19.54 8.23
C ALA A 293 8.67 18.89 8.41
N HIS A 294 8.58 17.90 9.29
CA HIS A 294 7.28 17.26 9.60
C HIS A 294 6.43 18.18 10.49
N PRO A 295 5.09 18.21 10.33
CA PRO A 295 4.19 19.06 11.13
C PRO A 295 4.05 18.65 12.60
N SER A 296 4.73 17.60 13.08
CA SER A 296 4.68 17.22 14.50
C SER A 296 5.23 18.35 15.40
N PRO A 297 4.75 18.46 16.64
CA PRO A 297 5.26 19.44 17.60
C PRO A 297 6.78 19.39 17.78
N LEU A 298 7.39 18.21 17.61
CA LEU A 298 8.83 18.01 17.76
C LEU A 298 9.66 18.63 16.63
N SER A 299 9.05 19.00 15.50
CA SER A 299 9.78 19.42 14.30
C SER A 299 9.13 20.57 13.53
N ALA A 300 7.91 20.96 13.83
CA ALA A 300 7.19 21.98 13.06
C ALA A 300 7.93 23.33 13.01
N TYR A 301 8.59 23.73 14.10
CA TYR A 301 9.41 24.95 14.16
C TYR A 301 10.72 24.86 13.37
N ASN A 302 11.11 23.67 12.92
CA ASN A 302 12.34 23.46 12.14
C ASN A 302 12.10 23.59 10.64
N GLY A 303 11.09 24.37 10.21
CA GLY A 303 10.82 24.70 8.82
C GLY A 303 9.54 24.09 8.23
N PHE A 304 8.58 23.66 9.07
CA PHE A 304 7.21 23.42 8.61
C PHE A 304 6.41 24.73 8.64
N PHE A 305 6.44 25.46 9.75
CA PHE A 305 5.82 26.79 9.82
C PHE A 305 6.54 27.77 8.91
N GLY A 306 5.78 28.47 8.06
CA GLY A 306 6.28 29.38 7.04
C GLY A 306 6.78 28.68 5.76
N CYS A 307 6.50 27.39 5.57
CA CYS A 307 6.90 26.69 4.35
C CYS A 307 6.08 27.11 3.11
N ASN A 308 4.91 27.69 3.29
CA ASN A 308 4.00 28.16 2.23
C ASN A 308 3.59 27.08 1.22
N HIS A 309 3.58 25.82 1.62
CA HIS A 309 3.39 24.71 0.71
C HIS A 309 1.99 24.66 0.10
N PHE A 310 0.98 25.13 0.79
CA PHE A 310 -0.41 25.11 0.30
C PHE A 310 -0.62 26.19 -0.76
N ALA A 311 -0.10 27.39 -0.55
CA ALA A 311 -0.12 28.48 -1.53
C ALA A 311 0.71 28.13 -2.76
N LEU A 312 1.94 27.62 -2.57
CA LEU A 312 2.83 27.18 -3.65
C LEU A 312 2.19 26.04 -4.47
N CYS A 313 1.53 25.10 -3.80
CA CYS A 313 0.77 24.03 -4.44
C CYS A 313 -0.33 24.60 -5.35
N ASN A 314 -1.16 25.49 -4.83
CA ASN A 314 -2.26 26.07 -5.61
C ASN A 314 -1.74 26.92 -6.78
N ASN A 315 -0.67 27.68 -6.60
CA ASN A 315 -0.01 28.42 -7.67
C ASN A 315 0.46 27.50 -8.79
N TYR A 316 1.11 26.37 -8.43
CA TYR A 316 1.56 25.39 -9.41
C TYR A 316 0.38 24.77 -10.18
N LEU A 317 -0.70 24.38 -9.48
CA LEU A 317 -1.89 23.82 -10.11
C LEU A 317 -2.51 24.79 -11.11
N GLN A 318 -2.65 26.06 -10.73
CA GLN A 318 -3.19 27.12 -11.61
C GLN A 318 -2.31 27.35 -12.85
N GLN A 319 -0.98 27.41 -12.69
CA GLN A 319 -0.04 27.57 -13.80
C GLN A 319 -0.13 26.42 -14.82
N HIS A 320 -0.61 25.24 -14.39
CA HIS A 320 -0.79 24.06 -15.27
C HIS A 320 -2.26 23.83 -15.65
N GLY A 321 -3.14 24.85 -15.51
CA GLY A 321 -4.53 24.78 -15.92
C GLY A 321 -5.41 23.87 -15.05
N MET A 322 -4.94 23.51 -13.85
CA MET A 322 -5.70 22.68 -12.90
C MET A 322 -6.40 23.54 -11.85
N THR A 323 -7.59 23.09 -11.44
CA THR A 323 -8.32 23.71 -10.33
C THR A 323 -7.53 23.65 -9.04
N PRO A 324 -7.29 24.77 -8.34
CA PRO A 324 -6.63 24.77 -7.04
C PRO A 324 -7.44 24.01 -5.99
N ILE A 325 -6.78 23.61 -4.92
CA ILE A 325 -7.41 22.93 -3.79
C ILE A 325 -7.97 23.98 -2.81
N GLN A 326 -9.20 23.77 -2.39
CA GLN A 326 -9.80 24.52 -1.28
C GLN A 326 -9.37 23.86 0.03
N TRP A 327 -8.37 24.46 0.66
CA TRP A 327 -7.76 23.91 1.87
C TRP A 327 -8.53 24.25 3.15
N LEU A 328 -9.28 25.37 3.16
CA LEU A 328 -10.09 25.87 4.29
C LEU A 328 -11.57 25.95 3.90
#